data_67e0abaa27d61b3bd4a66adfb6e63020
#
_entry.id   67e0abaa27d61b3bd4a66adfb6e63020
#
_cell.length_a   1.000
_cell.length_b   1.000
_cell.length_c   1.000
_cell.angle_alpha   90.00
_cell.angle_beta   90.00
_cell.angle_gamma   90.00
#
_symmetry.space_group_name_H-M   'P 1'
#
loop_
_entity.id
_entity.type
_entity.pdbx_description
1 polymer ?
#
loop_
_entity_poly.entity_id
_entity_poly.type
_entity_poly.pdbx_seq_one_letter_code
_entity_poly.pdbx_strand_id
1 'polypeptide(L)'
;MRSIPTSPRAGNYVFRTSFMGEVQGRAGAKLVGEQLNLHRAVVITLQNDFGKSLTAGFKEKAGDFGVEIVGEYEYAMADRQFGPIISKIRADNPDVIYATGYFFTAGPMVAQLRAAGITAQVIGQEGFDSQSYIDIAGPASEGTIITTSLDRDSTEAATKDFIAAYEAATGHKADMVAASANTAVNVVIEAMRKAGTTDRAAIRDAIAATDMQASTGHISFNALGEVLKAVQVQIVKDGDWHSAGVIDDAALLAPPSE
;
A
#
# COMPACT_ATOMS: atom_id res chain seq x y z
N MET A 1 0.62 2.24 -14.76
CA MET A 1 -0.72 2.83 -14.54
C MET A 1 -0.55 4.34 -14.52
N ARG A 2 -1.30 5.09 -15.31
CA ARG A 2 -1.33 6.54 -15.15
C ARG A 2 -1.92 6.83 -13.78
N SER A 3 -1.28 7.66 -12.98
CA SER A 3 -1.92 8.28 -11.83
C SER A 3 -3.20 8.95 -12.35
N ILE A 4 -4.35 8.46 -11.92
CA ILE A 4 -5.59 9.16 -12.18
C ILE A 4 -5.43 10.49 -11.45
N PRO A 5 -5.60 11.65 -12.13
CA PRO A 5 -5.48 12.92 -11.45
C PRO A 5 -6.42 12.92 -10.25
N THR A 6 -5.89 13.27 -9.12
CA THR A 6 -6.67 13.55 -7.93
C THR A 6 -7.73 14.53 -8.31
N SER A 7 -9.04 14.17 -8.20
CA SER A 7 -9.85 15.19 -8.07
C SER A 7 -11.15 15.51 -8.65
N PRO A 8 -11.70 16.62 -8.22
CA PRO A 8 -12.83 17.33 -8.83
C PRO A 8 -12.72 17.54 -10.35
N ARG A 9 -11.49 17.50 -10.91
CA ARG A 9 -11.25 17.64 -12.36
C ARG A 9 -11.59 16.41 -13.19
N ALA A 10 -11.71 15.22 -12.57
CA ALA A 10 -12.09 13.98 -13.28
C ALA A 10 -13.60 13.83 -13.43
N GLY A 11 -14.40 14.67 -12.74
CA GLY A 11 -15.86 14.62 -12.74
C GLY A 11 -16.42 13.63 -11.69
N ASN A 12 -17.70 13.78 -11.39
CA ASN A 12 -18.42 13.08 -10.33
C ASN A 12 -18.81 11.61 -10.64
N TYR A 13 -18.26 11.04 -11.71
CA TYR A 13 -18.42 9.63 -12.09
C TYR A 13 -17.15 8.81 -11.85
N VAL A 14 -16.12 9.39 -11.21
CA VAL A 14 -14.86 8.69 -10.91
C VAL A 14 -14.79 8.41 -9.42
N PHE A 15 -14.58 7.14 -9.09
CA PHE A 15 -14.41 6.66 -7.71
C PHE A 15 -13.14 5.84 -7.63
N ARG A 16 -12.41 5.97 -6.53
CA ARG A 16 -11.16 5.25 -6.30
C ARG A 16 -11.30 4.32 -5.09
N THR A 17 -11.07 3.03 -5.29
CA THR A 17 -11.13 2.01 -4.23
C THR A 17 -9.76 1.70 -3.60
N SER A 18 -8.67 2.24 -4.16
CA SER A 18 -7.31 2.15 -3.62
C SER A 18 -6.88 3.46 -2.98
N PHE A 19 -5.93 3.41 -2.06
CA PHE A 19 -5.39 4.62 -1.41
C PHE A 19 -4.70 5.55 -2.41
N MET A 20 -4.69 6.83 -2.09
CA MET A 20 -3.71 7.77 -2.63
C MET A 20 -2.34 7.49 -2.01
N GLY A 21 -1.27 7.72 -2.78
CA GLY A 21 0.08 7.48 -2.29
C GLY A 21 0.41 8.26 -1.03
N GLU A 22 -0.01 9.53 -0.96
CA GLU A 22 0.19 10.38 0.22
C GLU A 22 -0.51 9.82 1.48
N VAL A 23 -1.73 9.29 1.33
CA VAL A 23 -2.46 8.67 2.44
C VAL A 23 -1.69 7.46 2.98
N GLN A 24 -1.24 6.59 2.08
CA GLN A 24 -0.47 5.42 2.46
C GLN A 24 0.92 5.78 3.01
N GLY A 25 1.55 6.83 2.48
CA GLY A 25 2.81 7.37 3.01
C GLY A 25 2.68 7.86 4.45
N ARG A 26 1.62 8.60 4.77
CA ARG A 26 1.30 9.03 6.15
C ARG A 26 1.10 7.84 7.10
N ALA A 27 0.38 6.82 6.64
CA ALA A 27 0.24 5.57 7.38
C ALA A 27 1.60 4.90 7.64
N GLY A 28 2.50 4.90 6.64
CA GLY A 28 3.87 4.39 6.79
C GLY A 28 4.66 5.13 7.87
N ALA A 29 4.54 6.45 7.98
CA ALA A 29 5.19 7.24 9.01
C ALA A 29 4.69 6.88 10.42
N LYS A 30 3.37 6.74 10.60
CA LYS A 30 2.77 6.29 11.86
C LYS A 30 3.22 4.88 12.22
N LEU A 31 3.24 3.96 11.26
CA LEU A 31 3.74 2.60 11.46
C LEU A 31 5.18 2.62 12.01
N VAL A 32 6.05 3.37 11.37
CA VAL A 32 7.48 3.45 11.73
C VAL A 32 7.67 4.04 13.13
N GLY A 33 7.14 5.22 13.39
CA GLY A 33 7.42 5.94 14.64
C GLY A 33 6.61 5.45 15.83
N GLU A 34 5.29 5.21 15.63
CA GLU A 34 4.40 4.90 16.75
C GLU A 34 4.28 3.39 17.02
N GLN A 35 4.11 2.56 15.97
CA GLN A 35 3.88 1.13 16.17
C GLN A 35 5.19 0.34 16.32
N LEU A 36 6.23 0.70 15.55
CA LEU A 36 7.52 0.00 15.56
C LEU A 36 8.57 0.70 16.45
N ASN A 37 8.32 1.94 16.89
CA ASN A 37 9.24 2.75 17.70
C ASN A 37 10.64 2.87 17.06
N LEU A 38 10.67 3.13 15.73
CA LEU A 38 11.89 3.34 14.95
C LEU A 38 11.99 4.82 14.58
N HIS A 39 13.20 5.39 14.65
CA HIS A 39 13.36 6.85 14.65
C HIS A 39 14.32 7.40 13.60
N ARG A 40 15.18 6.56 13.00
CA ARG A 40 16.19 6.98 12.00
C ARG A 40 15.90 6.33 10.66
N ALA A 41 15.20 7.05 9.81
CA ALA A 41 14.75 6.53 8.53
C ALA A 41 15.64 6.95 7.35
N VAL A 42 15.98 6.01 6.50
CA VAL A 42 16.37 6.29 5.13
C VAL A 42 15.14 6.10 4.24
N VAL A 43 14.93 7.03 3.32
CA VAL A 43 13.86 6.96 2.32
C VAL A 43 14.45 6.63 0.95
N ILE A 44 13.94 5.57 0.30
CA ILE A 44 14.33 5.18 -1.07
C ILE A 44 13.12 5.32 -1.99
N THR A 45 13.20 6.27 -2.92
CA THR A 45 12.07 6.67 -3.77
C THR A 45 12.23 6.14 -5.19
N LEU A 46 11.25 5.40 -5.69
CA LEU A 46 11.12 5.11 -7.11
C LEU A 46 10.78 6.39 -7.87
N GLN A 47 11.55 6.72 -8.93
CA GLN A 47 11.40 7.93 -9.74
C GLN A 47 10.18 7.89 -10.66
N ASN A 48 8.98 7.82 -10.08
CA ASN A 48 7.69 7.98 -10.76
C ASN A 48 6.68 8.64 -9.82
N ASP A 49 5.50 9.00 -10.35
CA ASP A 49 4.47 9.69 -9.56
C ASP A 49 4.01 8.87 -8.35
N PHE A 50 3.91 7.55 -8.49
CA PHE A 50 3.53 6.66 -7.40
C PHE A 50 4.57 6.69 -6.26
N GLY A 51 5.85 6.47 -6.58
CA GLY A 51 6.92 6.50 -5.58
C GLY A 51 7.03 7.86 -4.89
N LYS A 52 6.95 8.94 -5.67
CA LYS A 52 7.02 10.31 -5.15
C LYS A 52 5.86 10.66 -4.23
N SER A 53 4.63 10.25 -4.56
CA SER A 53 3.45 10.52 -3.73
C SER A 53 3.52 9.80 -2.38
N LEU A 54 3.96 8.54 -2.37
CA LEU A 54 4.22 7.77 -1.14
C LEU A 54 5.28 8.45 -0.27
N THR A 55 6.40 8.83 -0.86
CA THR A 55 7.48 9.55 -0.17
C THR A 55 7.01 10.89 0.40
N ALA A 56 6.22 11.63 -0.37
CA ALA A 56 5.68 12.92 0.09
C ALA A 56 4.81 12.75 1.35
N GLY A 57 3.90 11.78 1.36
CA GLY A 57 3.07 11.50 2.52
C GLY A 57 3.86 11.01 3.73
N PHE A 58 4.88 10.16 3.51
CA PHE A 58 5.77 9.72 4.59
C PHE A 58 6.52 10.91 5.22
N LYS A 59 7.12 11.75 4.39
CA LYS A 59 7.88 12.94 4.83
C LYS A 59 6.98 13.97 5.52
N GLU A 60 5.74 14.12 5.06
CA GLU A 60 4.76 15.03 5.68
C GLU A 60 4.54 14.71 7.16
N LYS A 61 4.55 13.41 7.52
CA LYS A 61 4.19 12.95 8.86
C LYS A 61 5.33 12.35 9.68
N ALA A 62 6.49 12.11 9.09
CA ALA A 62 7.63 11.50 9.78
C ALA A 62 7.98 12.22 11.10
N GLY A 63 8.09 13.55 11.08
CA GLY A 63 8.41 14.35 12.26
C GLY A 63 7.34 14.31 13.35
N ASP A 64 6.04 14.21 12.97
CA ASP A 64 4.93 14.13 13.92
C ASP A 64 5.00 12.85 14.76
N PHE A 65 5.61 11.79 14.22
CA PHE A 65 5.81 10.50 14.89
C PHE A 65 7.26 10.28 15.38
N GLY A 66 8.07 11.35 15.45
CA GLY A 66 9.43 11.29 15.98
C GLY A 66 10.43 10.58 15.05
N VAL A 67 10.16 10.51 13.75
CA VAL A 67 11.03 9.88 12.75
C VAL A 67 11.89 10.95 12.08
N GLU A 68 13.21 10.85 12.27
CA GLU A 68 14.23 11.65 11.57
C GLU A 68 14.59 10.98 10.24
N ILE A 69 14.57 11.73 9.15
CA ILE A 69 15.04 11.25 7.85
C ILE A 69 16.54 11.55 7.73
N VAL A 70 17.36 10.52 7.85
CA VAL A 70 18.82 10.61 7.86
C VAL A 70 19.45 10.45 6.47
N GLY A 71 18.69 10.00 5.49
CA GLY A 71 19.13 9.88 4.09
C GLY A 71 17.96 9.74 3.13
N GLU A 72 18.11 10.33 1.94
CA GLU A 72 17.12 10.24 0.86
C GLU A 72 17.81 9.83 -0.43
N TYR A 73 17.30 8.80 -1.09
CA TYR A 73 17.85 8.25 -2.32
C TYR A 73 16.74 7.97 -3.31
N GLU A 74 17.08 8.09 -4.58
CA GLU A 74 16.15 7.81 -5.67
C GLU A 74 16.75 6.75 -6.61
N TYR A 75 15.87 6.01 -7.28
CA TYR A 75 16.24 5.04 -8.29
C TYR A 75 15.22 5.00 -9.44
N ALA A 76 15.68 4.63 -10.62
CA ALA A 76 14.81 4.50 -11.80
C ALA A 76 14.16 3.11 -11.87
N MET A 77 13.03 3.01 -12.55
CA MET A 77 12.30 1.74 -12.74
C MET A 77 13.16 0.64 -13.37
N ALA A 78 14.14 1.00 -14.18
CA ALA A 78 15.03 0.06 -14.84
C ALA A 78 16.22 -0.39 -13.99
N ASP A 79 16.48 0.28 -12.85
CA ASP A 79 17.63 -0.03 -12.02
C ASP A 79 17.51 -1.43 -11.40
N ARG A 80 18.61 -2.14 -11.40
CA ARG A 80 18.75 -3.48 -10.83
C ARG A 80 20.01 -3.62 -9.97
N GLN A 81 20.82 -2.56 -9.89
CA GLN A 81 22.05 -2.51 -9.11
C GLN A 81 21.99 -1.37 -8.13
N PHE A 82 21.96 -1.67 -6.85
CA PHE A 82 21.75 -0.71 -5.76
C PHE A 82 23.01 -0.43 -4.93
N GLY A 83 24.16 -0.99 -5.32
CA GLY A 83 25.42 -0.86 -4.60
C GLY A 83 25.78 0.57 -4.18
N PRO A 84 25.71 1.59 -5.09
CA PRO A 84 26.01 2.98 -4.72
C PRO A 84 25.06 3.55 -3.65
N ILE A 85 23.77 3.21 -3.69
CA ILE A 85 22.79 3.61 -2.68
C ILE A 85 23.08 2.88 -1.36
N ILE A 86 23.32 1.58 -1.40
CA ILE A 86 23.60 0.74 -0.23
C ILE A 86 24.84 1.23 0.54
N SER A 87 25.88 1.66 -0.18
CA SER A 87 27.08 2.21 0.45
C SER A 87 26.79 3.47 1.27
N LYS A 88 25.88 4.33 0.78
CA LYS A 88 25.44 5.54 1.49
C LYS A 88 24.55 5.18 2.69
N ILE A 89 23.58 4.28 2.52
CA ILE A 89 22.72 3.79 3.61
C ILE A 89 23.54 3.26 4.77
N ARG A 90 24.63 2.53 4.48
CA ARG A 90 25.53 2.05 5.54
C ARG A 90 26.16 3.19 6.34
N ALA A 91 26.51 4.30 5.69
CA ALA A 91 27.08 5.48 6.36
C ALA A 91 26.03 6.23 7.20
N ASP A 92 24.79 6.29 6.71
CA ASP A 92 23.67 6.92 7.41
C ASP A 92 23.25 6.15 8.67
N ASN A 93 23.54 4.84 8.72
CA ASN A 93 23.23 3.94 9.83
C ASN A 93 21.78 4.08 10.32
N PRO A 94 20.78 3.81 9.44
CA PRO A 94 19.38 3.89 9.82
C PRO A 94 18.94 2.67 10.64
N ASP A 95 17.84 2.81 11.39
CA ASP A 95 17.12 1.69 11.98
C ASP A 95 15.97 1.21 11.10
N VAL A 96 15.53 2.06 10.16
CA VAL A 96 14.48 1.72 9.20
C VAL A 96 14.78 2.25 7.79
N ILE A 97 14.36 1.51 6.77
CA ILE A 97 14.37 1.90 5.36
C ILE A 97 12.93 1.91 4.87
N TYR A 98 12.38 3.11 4.60
CA TYR A 98 11.11 3.26 3.92
C TYR A 98 11.37 3.27 2.41
N ALA A 99 10.95 2.20 1.73
CA ALA A 99 11.24 2.02 0.31
C ALA A 99 9.97 2.02 -0.53
N THR A 100 9.91 2.87 -1.55
CA THR A 100 8.80 2.89 -2.51
C THR A 100 9.19 2.13 -3.78
N GLY A 101 8.23 1.44 -4.39
CA GLY A 101 8.49 0.68 -5.61
C GLY A 101 7.47 -0.42 -5.86
N TYR A 102 7.86 -1.35 -6.72
CA TYR A 102 7.07 -2.53 -7.05
C TYR A 102 7.85 -3.80 -6.73
N PHE A 103 7.18 -4.93 -6.58
CA PHE A 103 7.79 -6.20 -6.23
C PHE A 103 9.04 -6.54 -7.05
N PHE A 104 9.03 -6.25 -8.36
CA PHE A 104 10.15 -6.57 -9.28
C PHE A 104 11.34 -5.59 -9.17
N THR A 105 11.19 -4.44 -8.51
CA THR A 105 12.30 -3.53 -8.17
C THR A 105 12.74 -3.72 -6.72
N ALA A 106 11.78 -3.94 -5.83
CA ALA A 106 12.00 -4.10 -4.40
C ALA A 106 12.70 -5.41 -4.05
N GLY A 107 12.31 -6.52 -4.68
CA GLY A 107 12.91 -7.82 -4.42
C GLY A 107 14.44 -7.82 -4.60
N PRO A 108 14.97 -7.40 -5.79
CA PRO A 108 16.41 -7.28 -5.98
C PRO A 108 17.09 -6.27 -5.06
N MET A 109 16.42 -5.16 -4.70
CA MET A 109 16.96 -4.16 -3.80
C MET A 109 17.13 -4.72 -2.40
N VAL A 110 16.09 -5.36 -1.85
CA VAL A 110 16.13 -5.94 -0.50
C VAL A 110 17.14 -7.08 -0.43
N ALA A 111 17.23 -7.93 -1.46
CA ALA A 111 18.25 -8.97 -1.54
C ALA A 111 19.68 -8.38 -1.45
N GLN A 112 19.95 -7.28 -2.17
CA GLN A 112 21.26 -6.61 -2.14
C GLN A 112 21.51 -5.90 -0.82
N LEU A 113 20.50 -5.29 -0.19
CA LEU A 113 20.62 -4.70 1.15
C LEU A 113 21.06 -5.76 2.16
N ARG A 114 20.39 -6.91 2.20
CA ARG A 114 20.70 -8.01 3.13
C ARG A 114 22.06 -8.64 2.83
N ALA A 115 22.38 -8.87 1.56
CA ALA A 115 23.71 -9.36 1.15
C ALA A 115 24.85 -8.42 1.55
N ALA A 116 24.59 -7.11 1.61
CA ALA A 116 25.53 -6.11 2.09
C ALA A 116 25.59 -6.00 3.62
N GLY A 117 24.82 -6.80 4.36
CA GLY A 117 24.78 -6.79 5.83
C GLY A 117 23.95 -5.64 6.43
N ILE A 118 23.10 -4.98 5.67
CA ILE A 118 22.17 -3.97 6.19
C ILE A 118 21.02 -4.72 6.88
N THR A 119 20.85 -4.50 8.19
CA THR A 119 19.83 -5.15 9.02
C THR A 119 18.66 -4.25 9.36
N ALA A 120 18.71 -2.97 8.98
CA ALA A 120 17.62 -2.02 9.19
C ALA A 120 16.27 -2.60 8.74
N GLN A 121 15.20 -2.28 9.49
CA GLN A 121 13.84 -2.73 9.15
C GLN A 121 13.45 -2.18 7.77
N VAL A 122 12.99 -3.04 6.88
CA VAL A 122 12.46 -2.61 5.59
C VAL A 122 10.95 -2.45 5.70
N ILE A 123 10.48 -1.25 5.36
CA ILE A 123 9.06 -0.91 5.25
C ILE A 123 8.76 -0.61 3.77
N GLY A 124 7.92 -1.43 3.18
CA GLY A 124 7.38 -1.24 1.85
C GLY A 124 5.93 -0.75 1.90
N GLN A 125 5.30 -0.85 0.77
CA GLN A 125 3.90 -0.45 0.58
C GLN A 125 3.23 -1.42 -0.42
N GLU A 126 1.98 -1.14 -0.81
CA GLU A 126 1.17 -2.05 -1.64
C GLU A 126 1.83 -2.50 -2.95
N GLY A 127 2.81 -1.77 -3.48
CA GLY A 127 3.56 -2.21 -4.66
C GLY A 127 4.48 -3.42 -4.41
N PHE A 128 4.82 -3.71 -3.15
CA PHE A 128 5.55 -4.92 -2.77
C PHE A 128 4.62 -6.13 -2.57
N ASP A 129 3.32 -5.88 -2.39
CA ASP A 129 2.31 -6.87 -2.03
C ASP A 129 2.09 -7.90 -3.16
N SER A 130 2.97 -8.88 -3.21
CA SER A 130 2.91 -9.99 -4.16
C SER A 130 3.75 -11.16 -3.65
N GLN A 131 3.35 -12.40 -3.92
CA GLN A 131 4.20 -13.56 -3.72
C GLN A 131 5.50 -13.45 -4.51
N SER A 132 5.45 -12.84 -5.69
CA SER A 132 6.65 -12.62 -6.52
C SER A 132 7.71 -11.75 -5.84
N TYR A 133 7.35 -10.85 -4.91
CA TYR A 133 8.32 -10.14 -4.09
C TYR A 133 9.15 -11.11 -3.24
N ILE A 134 8.46 -12.02 -2.56
CA ILE A 134 9.08 -13.03 -1.70
C ILE A 134 9.95 -13.96 -2.54
N ASP A 135 9.45 -14.42 -3.67
CA ASP A 135 10.18 -15.33 -4.57
C ASP A 135 11.48 -14.69 -5.10
N ILE A 136 11.44 -13.39 -5.46
CA ILE A 136 12.60 -12.66 -5.98
C ILE A 136 13.62 -12.33 -4.89
N ALA A 137 13.16 -11.87 -3.73
CA ALA A 137 14.04 -11.51 -2.62
C ALA A 137 14.58 -12.75 -1.89
N GLY A 138 13.87 -13.88 -1.99
CA GLY A 138 14.21 -15.11 -1.28
C GLY A 138 14.23 -14.91 0.24
N PRO A 139 15.19 -15.52 0.94
CA PRO A 139 15.31 -15.38 2.39
C PRO A 139 15.49 -13.92 2.87
N ALA A 140 15.91 -13.02 1.98
CA ALA A 140 16.08 -11.59 2.31
C ALA A 140 14.73 -10.87 2.50
N SER A 141 13.62 -11.43 2.04
CA SER A 141 12.27 -10.88 2.26
C SER A 141 11.81 -10.99 3.71
N GLU A 142 12.36 -11.92 4.45
CA GLU A 142 11.93 -12.23 5.83
C GLU A 142 11.97 -10.98 6.71
N GLY A 143 10.89 -10.73 7.46
CA GLY A 143 10.74 -9.55 8.29
C GLY A 143 10.41 -8.26 7.54
N THR A 144 10.29 -8.26 6.22
CA THR A 144 9.79 -7.08 5.50
C THR A 144 8.35 -6.80 5.89
N ILE A 145 8.06 -5.55 6.24
CA ILE A 145 6.70 -5.09 6.58
C ILE A 145 6.19 -4.18 5.47
N ILE A 146 4.90 -4.28 5.17
CA ILE A 146 4.24 -3.41 4.18
C ILE A 146 2.95 -2.81 4.72
N THR A 147 2.62 -1.62 4.24
CA THR A 147 1.27 -1.08 4.29
C THR A 147 0.53 -1.51 3.03
N THR A 148 -0.69 -2.02 3.17
CA THR A 148 -1.46 -2.57 2.05
C THR A 148 -2.97 -2.47 2.29
N SER A 149 -3.75 -2.98 1.34
CA SER A 149 -5.21 -3.06 1.41
C SER A 149 -5.74 -4.45 1.76
N LEU A 150 -4.94 -5.51 1.56
CA LEU A 150 -5.37 -6.89 1.81
C LEU A 150 -4.80 -7.40 3.12
N ASP A 151 -5.69 -7.90 3.99
CA ASP A 151 -5.32 -8.70 5.16
C ASP A 151 -5.54 -10.19 4.85
N ARG A 152 -4.44 -10.93 4.71
CA ARG A 152 -4.49 -12.36 4.35
C ARG A 152 -4.96 -13.25 5.50
N ASP A 153 -4.80 -12.79 6.74
CA ASP A 153 -5.26 -13.52 7.93
C ASP A 153 -6.64 -13.02 8.43
N SER A 154 -7.32 -12.23 7.60
CA SER A 154 -8.63 -11.65 7.94
C SER A 154 -9.65 -12.72 8.30
N THR A 155 -10.42 -12.46 9.35
CA THR A 155 -11.58 -13.28 9.73
C THR A 155 -12.87 -12.86 9.02
N GLU A 156 -12.87 -11.73 8.31
CA GLU A 156 -14.01 -11.19 7.59
C GLU A 156 -14.39 -12.06 6.39
N ALA A 157 -15.67 -12.43 6.30
CA ALA A 157 -16.17 -13.35 5.26
C ALA A 157 -15.85 -12.83 3.84
N ALA A 158 -16.05 -11.55 3.58
CA ALA A 158 -15.81 -10.97 2.25
C ALA A 158 -14.36 -11.12 1.78
N THR A 159 -13.40 -10.98 2.70
CA THR A 159 -11.98 -11.16 2.40
C THR A 159 -11.61 -12.63 2.24
N LYS A 160 -12.06 -13.48 3.17
CA LYS A 160 -11.80 -14.94 3.14
C LYS A 160 -12.36 -15.59 1.90
N ASP A 161 -13.62 -15.30 1.57
CA ASP A 161 -14.30 -15.91 0.43
C ASP A 161 -13.64 -15.46 -0.89
N PHE A 162 -13.19 -14.18 -0.96
CA PHE A 162 -12.42 -13.70 -2.11
C PHE A 162 -11.10 -14.46 -2.26
N ILE A 163 -10.30 -14.57 -1.18
CA ILE A 163 -8.99 -15.25 -1.23
C ILE A 163 -9.19 -16.70 -1.67
N ALA A 164 -10.11 -17.44 -1.03
CA ALA A 164 -10.38 -18.82 -1.37
C ALA A 164 -10.84 -19.01 -2.83
N ALA A 165 -11.76 -18.17 -3.30
CA ALA A 165 -12.26 -18.22 -4.66
C ALA A 165 -11.19 -17.87 -5.70
N TYR A 166 -10.38 -16.83 -5.44
CA TYR A 166 -9.29 -16.41 -6.31
C TYR A 166 -8.23 -17.50 -6.45
N GLU A 167 -7.75 -18.04 -5.33
CA GLU A 167 -6.73 -19.08 -5.32
C GLU A 167 -7.22 -20.38 -5.98
N ALA A 168 -8.47 -20.77 -5.74
CA ALA A 168 -9.07 -21.93 -6.38
C ALA A 168 -9.21 -21.75 -7.91
N ALA A 169 -9.51 -20.55 -8.38
CA ALA A 169 -9.71 -20.27 -9.79
C ALA A 169 -8.40 -20.09 -10.57
N THR A 170 -7.36 -19.56 -9.92
CA THR A 170 -6.13 -19.15 -10.61
C THR A 170 -4.92 -20.03 -10.31
N GLY A 171 -4.92 -20.73 -9.16
CA GLY A 171 -3.76 -21.44 -8.64
C GLY A 171 -2.65 -20.52 -8.09
N HIS A 172 -2.94 -19.22 -7.94
CA HIS A 172 -2.00 -18.22 -7.43
C HIS A 172 -2.49 -17.64 -6.12
N LYS A 173 -1.55 -17.25 -5.25
CA LYS A 173 -1.85 -16.49 -4.03
C LYS A 173 -2.54 -15.17 -4.37
N ALA A 174 -3.56 -14.81 -3.60
CA ALA A 174 -4.22 -13.51 -3.75
C ALA A 174 -3.27 -12.36 -3.34
N ASP A 175 -3.29 -11.28 -4.12
CA ASP A 175 -2.56 -10.05 -3.82
C ASP A 175 -3.53 -8.85 -3.71
N MET A 176 -3.00 -7.70 -3.30
CA MET A 176 -3.82 -6.50 -3.14
C MET A 176 -4.41 -5.98 -4.45
N VAL A 177 -3.76 -6.24 -5.59
CA VAL A 177 -4.26 -5.79 -6.91
C VAL A 177 -5.52 -6.56 -7.26
N ALA A 178 -5.49 -7.89 -7.08
CA ALA A 178 -6.65 -8.75 -7.29
C ALA A 178 -7.79 -8.40 -6.30
N ALA A 179 -7.47 -8.17 -5.02
CA ALA A 179 -8.45 -7.78 -4.00
C ALA A 179 -9.09 -6.42 -4.30
N SER A 180 -8.29 -5.43 -4.72
CA SER A 180 -8.80 -4.10 -5.07
C SER A 180 -9.67 -4.12 -6.33
N ALA A 181 -9.31 -4.95 -7.33
CA ALA A 181 -10.14 -5.15 -8.52
C ALA A 181 -11.47 -5.83 -8.17
N ASN A 182 -11.45 -6.86 -7.33
CA ASN A 182 -12.66 -7.51 -6.81
C ASN A 182 -13.55 -6.50 -6.08
N THR A 183 -12.98 -5.72 -5.19
CA THR A 183 -13.67 -4.65 -4.47
C THR A 183 -14.35 -3.67 -5.44
N ALA A 184 -13.61 -3.15 -6.42
CA ALA A 184 -14.16 -2.18 -7.38
C ALA A 184 -15.36 -2.75 -8.17
N VAL A 185 -15.27 -4.01 -8.60
CA VAL A 185 -16.37 -4.68 -9.31
C VAL A 185 -17.59 -4.87 -8.39
N ASN A 186 -17.36 -5.31 -7.13
CA ASN A 186 -18.45 -5.51 -6.19
C ASN A 186 -19.13 -4.20 -5.78
N VAL A 187 -18.40 -3.10 -5.65
CA VAL A 187 -18.99 -1.76 -5.44
C VAL A 187 -19.98 -1.41 -6.56
N VAL A 188 -19.60 -1.64 -7.82
CA VAL A 188 -20.48 -1.37 -8.96
C VAL A 188 -21.70 -2.29 -8.96
N ILE A 189 -21.51 -3.60 -8.70
CA ILE A 189 -22.61 -4.57 -8.66
C ILE A 189 -23.63 -4.21 -7.57
N GLU A 190 -23.16 -3.89 -6.36
CA GLU A 190 -24.02 -3.51 -5.25
C GLU A 190 -24.73 -2.18 -5.51
N ALA A 191 -24.05 -1.23 -6.13
CA ALA A 191 -24.67 0.03 -6.54
C ALA A 191 -25.79 -0.17 -7.57
N MET A 192 -25.59 -1.04 -8.55
CA MET A 192 -26.63 -1.38 -9.54
C MET A 192 -27.82 -2.10 -8.89
N ARG A 193 -27.57 -3.00 -7.93
CA ARG A 193 -28.63 -3.68 -7.16
C ARG A 193 -29.45 -2.68 -6.34
N LYS A 194 -28.78 -1.77 -5.64
CA LYS A 194 -29.43 -0.71 -4.82
C LYS A 194 -30.20 0.27 -5.69
N ALA A 195 -29.66 0.68 -6.83
CA ALA A 195 -30.32 1.60 -7.75
C ALA A 195 -31.54 0.97 -8.45
N GLY A 196 -31.56 -0.34 -8.63
CA GLY A 196 -32.65 -1.06 -9.33
C GLY A 196 -32.86 -0.64 -10.78
N THR A 197 -31.86 0.00 -11.40
CA THR A 197 -31.93 0.55 -12.74
C THR A 197 -30.56 0.56 -13.41
N THR A 198 -30.51 0.75 -14.72
CA THR A 198 -29.29 0.95 -15.50
C THR A 198 -28.99 2.42 -15.76
N ASP A 199 -29.76 3.35 -15.18
CA ASP A 199 -29.49 4.78 -15.27
C ASP A 199 -28.14 5.13 -14.62
N ARG A 200 -27.29 5.81 -15.38
CA ARG A 200 -25.93 6.10 -14.96
C ARG A 200 -25.85 7.04 -13.75
N ALA A 201 -26.77 8.00 -13.66
CA ALA A 201 -26.77 8.95 -12.55
C ALA A 201 -27.21 8.26 -11.26
N ALA A 202 -28.25 7.42 -11.32
CA ALA A 202 -28.69 6.63 -10.18
C ALA A 202 -27.62 5.65 -9.69
N ILE A 203 -26.90 4.98 -10.61
CA ILE A 203 -25.78 4.09 -10.24
C ILE A 203 -24.65 4.89 -9.61
N ARG A 204 -24.27 6.05 -10.18
CA ARG A 204 -23.25 6.93 -9.58
C ARG A 204 -23.63 7.35 -8.17
N ASP A 205 -24.87 7.76 -7.93
CA ASP A 205 -25.34 8.18 -6.61
C ASP A 205 -25.32 7.01 -5.62
N ALA A 206 -25.67 5.81 -6.09
CA ALA A 206 -25.55 4.60 -5.28
C ALA A 206 -24.08 4.23 -4.95
N ILE A 207 -23.13 4.43 -5.89
CA ILE A 207 -21.69 4.28 -5.61
C ILE A 207 -21.24 5.30 -4.58
N ALA A 208 -21.63 6.57 -4.72
CA ALA A 208 -21.26 7.62 -3.76
C ALA A 208 -21.77 7.32 -2.33
N ALA A 209 -22.89 6.61 -2.21
CA ALA A 209 -23.47 6.16 -0.95
C ALA A 209 -23.00 4.76 -0.52
N THR A 210 -21.87 4.29 -1.03
CA THR A 210 -21.31 2.99 -0.63
C THR A 210 -20.93 2.99 0.84
N ASP A 211 -21.36 1.94 1.53
CA ASP A 211 -21.02 1.59 2.91
C ASP A 211 -21.13 0.07 2.99
N MET A 212 -20.00 -0.64 2.84
CA MET A 212 -20.00 -2.10 2.72
C MET A 212 -18.67 -2.74 3.13
N GLN A 213 -18.75 -4.00 3.56
CA GLN A 213 -17.60 -4.87 3.67
C GLN A 213 -17.23 -5.44 2.29
N ALA A 214 -15.94 -5.35 1.94
CA ALA A 214 -15.38 -5.83 0.70
C ALA A 214 -14.11 -6.67 0.96
N SER A 215 -13.51 -7.21 -0.10
CA SER A 215 -12.27 -8.00 0.02
C SER A 215 -11.06 -7.19 0.54
N THR A 216 -11.14 -5.87 0.55
CA THR A 216 -10.13 -4.96 1.10
C THR A 216 -10.59 -4.25 2.38
N GLY A 217 -11.50 -4.84 3.13
CA GLY A 217 -12.08 -4.30 4.35
C GLY A 217 -13.32 -3.45 4.13
N HIS A 218 -13.72 -2.70 5.15
CA HIS A 218 -14.86 -1.79 5.08
C HIS A 218 -14.57 -0.59 4.18
N ILE A 219 -15.50 -0.26 3.29
CA ILE A 219 -15.34 0.78 2.28
C ILE A 219 -16.49 1.78 2.31
N SER A 220 -16.13 3.04 2.31
CA SER A 220 -17.00 4.18 1.97
C SER A 220 -16.24 5.20 1.14
N PHE A 221 -16.91 6.22 0.65
CA PHE A 221 -16.29 7.29 -0.15
C PHE A 221 -16.54 8.66 0.45
N ASN A 222 -15.58 9.56 0.28
CA ASN A 222 -15.80 10.98 0.55
C ASN A 222 -16.54 11.66 -0.63
N ALA A 223 -16.84 12.95 -0.50
CA ALA A 223 -17.55 13.72 -1.52
C ALA A 223 -16.83 13.79 -2.89
N LEU A 224 -15.53 13.52 -2.92
CA LEU A 224 -14.72 13.48 -4.16
C LEU A 224 -14.61 12.07 -4.77
N GLY A 225 -15.25 11.06 -4.17
CA GLY A 225 -15.14 9.67 -4.62
C GLY A 225 -13.83 8.99 -4.22
N GLU A 226 -13.09 9.55 -3.27
CA GLU A 226 -11.90 8.91 -2.71
C GLU A 226 -12.30 7.97 -1.56
N VAL A 227 -11.66 6.79 -1.53
CA VAL A 227 -11.98 5.77 -0.54
C VAL A 227 -11.60 6.18 0.88
N LEU A 228 -12.47 5.85 1.81
CA LEU A 228 -12.23 5.91 3.26
C LEU A 228 -12.16 4.46 3.75
N LYS A 229 -11.00 4.03 4.22
CA LYS A 229 -10.79 2.69 4.78
C LYS A 229 -9.52 2.64 5.62
N ALA A 230 -9.40 1.62 6.48
CA ALA A 230 -8.19 1.34 7.24
C ALA A 230 -7.07 0.79 6.34
N VAL A 231 -5.81 1.04 6.74
CA VAL A 231 -4.62 0.49 6.10
C VAL A 231 -4.20 -0.78 6.83
N GLN A 232 -4.08 -1.89 6.12
CA GLN A 232 -3.59 -3.14 6.65
C GLN A 232 -2.06 -3.13 6.72
N VAL A 233 -1.50 -3.76 7.74
CA VAL A 233 -0.06 -3.98 7.89
C VAL A 233 0.20 -5.47 7.76
N GLN A 234 1.06 -5.85 6.82
CA GLN A 234 1.46 -7.24 6.60
C GLN A 234 2.96 -7.39 6.80
N ILE A 235 3.41 -8.54 7.26
CA ILE A 235 4.81 -8.90 7.44
C ILE A 235 5.12 -10.19 6.70
N VAL A 236 6.30 -10.30 6.11
CA VAL A 236 6.80 -11.59 5.62
C VAL A 236 7.32 -12.40 6.81
N LYS A 237 6.75 -13.58 7.00
CA LYS A 237 7.16 -14.55 8.01
C LYS A 237 7.06 -15.96 7.43
N ASP A 238 8.13 -16.75 7.62
CA ASP A 238 8.22 -18.12 7.11
C ASP A 238 7.96 -18.23 5.60
N GLY A 239 8.30 -17.19 4.83
CA GLY A 239 8.15 -17.14 3.37
C GLY A 239 6.73 -16.85 2.89
N ASP A 240 5.85 -16.34 3.74
CA ASP A 240 4.47 -15.92 3.37
C ASP A 240 4.12 -14.56 4.00
N TRP A 241 3.07 -13.92 3.51
CA TRP A 241 2.54 -12.68 4.08
C TRP A 241 1.57 -12.99 5.22
N HIS A 242 1.77 -12.33 6.36
CA HIS A 242 0.91 -12.46 7.55
C HIS A 242 0.47 -11.09 8.07
N SER A 243 -0.67 -11.05 8.75
CA SER A 243 -1.15 -9.85 9.42
C SER A 243 -0.18 -9.42 10.54
N ALA A 244 0.15 -8.14 10.55
CA ALA A 244 1.00 -7.52 11.56
C ALA A 244 0.33 -6.32 12.26
N GLY A 245 -0.90 -6.00 11.86
CA GLY A 245 -1.68 -4.93 12.46
C GLY A 245 -2.53 -4.16 11.48
N VAL A 246 -3.12 -3.09 11.96
CA VAL A 246 -3.98 -2.19 11.20
C VAL A 246 -3.71 -0.74 11.63
N ILE A 247 -3.81 0.18 10.70
CA ILE A 247 -3.84 1.62 10.97
C ILE A 247 -5.24 2.09 10.61
N ASP A 248 -6.01 2.42 11.64
CA ASP A 248 -7.39 2.92 11.53
C ASP A 248 -7.47 4.29 12.23
N ASP A 249 -6.88 5.27 11.60
CA ASP A 249 -6.84 6.66 12.07
C ASP A 249 -7.47 7.56 11.00
N ALA A 250 -8.77 7.81 11.15
CA ALA A 250 -9.55 8.53 10.15
C ALA A 250 -8.99 9.92 9.82
N ALA A 251 -8.38 10.61 10.78
CA ALA A 251 -7.80 11.94 10.54
C ALA A 251 -6.50 11.85 9.73
N LEU A 252 -5.64 10.86 10.04
CA LEU A 252 -4.40 10.61 9.33
C LEU A 252 -4.66 10.10 7.90
N LEU A 253 -5.66 9.23 7.75
CA LEU A 253 -6.00 8.56 6.49
C LEU A 253 -6.96 9.37 5.62
N ALA A 254 -7.43 10.53 6.08
CA ALA A 254 -8.32 11.37 5.31
C ALA A 254 -7.67 11.76 3.97
N PRO A 255 -8.24 11.39 2.81
CA PRO A 255 -7.80 11.93 1.53
C PRO A 255 -8.11 13.42 1.44
N PRO A 256 -7.48 14.18 0.53
CA PRO A 256 -7.82 15.58 0.30
C PRO A 256 -9.32 15.77 0.10
N SER A 257 -9.86 16.84 0.66
CA SER A 257 -11.29 17.18 0.59
C SER A 257 -11.61 18.27 -0.44
N GLU A 258 -10.59 18.85 -1.09
CA GLU A 258 -10.70 19.91 -2.12
C GLU A 258 -9.74 19.67 -3.30
#